data_c4975f537bf73bb2654fdb818a57b579
#
_entry.id   c4975f537bf73bb2654fdb818a57b579
#
_cell.length_a   1.000
_cell.length_b   1.000
_cell.length_c   1.000
_cell.angle_alpha   90.00
_cell.angle_beta   90.00
_cell.angle_gamma   90.00
#
_symmetry.space_group_name_H-M   'P 1'
#
loop_
_entity.id
_entity.type
_entity.pdbx_description
1 polymer ?
#
loop_
_entity_poly.entity_id
_entity_poly.type
_entity_poly.pdbx_seq_one_letter_code
_entity_poly.pdbx_strand_id
1 'polypeptide(L)' 'MLILSRREGESICISIPGSEDTIEVRVMKSGSQVSLGIDAPLEVEVLREELLQG' A
#
# COMPACT_ATOMS: atom_id res chain seq x y z
N MET A 1 5.25 11.17 -6.42
CA MET A 1 4.28 10.07 -6.48
C MET A 1 5.01 8.74 -6.39
N LEU A 2 4.49 7.85 -5.58
CA LEU A 2 5.02 6.50 -5.46
C LEU A 2 4.22 5.56 -6.34
N ILE A 3 4.89 4.73 -7.12
CA ILE A 3 4.20 3.76 -7.97
C ILE A 3 4.62 2.37 -7.55
N LEU A 4 3.62 1.55 -7.25
CA LEU A 4 3.80 0.17 -6.82
C LEU A 4 3.03 -0.77 -7.71
N SER A 5 3.60 -1.95 -7.95
CA SER A 5 2.90 -3.00 -8.66
C SER A 5 2.42 -4.05 -7.66
N ARG A 6 1.14 -4.38 -7.72
CA ARG A 6 0.54 -5.36 -6.82
C ARG A 6 -0.24 -6.38 -7.61
N ARG A 7 -0.31 -7.59 -7.09
CA ARG A 7 -1.09 -8.66 -7.68
C ARG A 7 -2.34 -8.88 -6.88
N GLU A 8 -3.27 -9.63 -7.46
CA GLU A 8 -4.49 -9.99 -6.77
C GLU A 8 -4.17 -10.65 -5.43
N GLY A 9 -4.86 -10.23 -4.39
CA GLY A 9 -4.64 -10.72 -3.03
C GLY A 9 -3.56 -10.00 -2.26
N GLU A 10 -2.72 -9.22 -2.93
CA GLU A 10 -1.68 -8.45 -2.26
C GLU A 10 -2.23 -7.12 -1.78
N SER A 11 -1.59 -6.56 -0.77
CA SER A 11 -2.04 -5.30 -0.21
C SER A 11 -0.87 -4.39 0.11
N ILE A 12 -1.19 -3.13 0.38
CA ILE A 12 -0.24 -2.15 0.90
C ILE A 12 -0.84 -1.56 2.16
N CYS A 13 0.03 -1.09 3.05
CA CYS A 13 -0.39 -0.41 4.26
C CYS A 13 0.09 1.03 4.22
N ILE A 14 -0.79 1.95 4.57
CA ILE A 14 -0.48 3.38 4.62
C ILE A 14 -0.50 3.80 6.07
N SER A 15 0.62 4.33 6.54
CA SER A 15 0.78 4.79 7.91
C SER A 15 0.70 6.31 7.95
N ILE A 16 -0.21 6.83 8.75
CA ILE A 16 -0.43 8.27 8.85
C ILE A 16 0.24 8.78 10.13
N PRO A 17 1.11 9.79 10.04
CA PRO A 17 1.78 10.31 11.23
C PRO A 17 0.78 10.84 12.25
N GLY A 18 1.01 10.53 13.51
CA GLY A 18 0.15 10.96 14.60
C GLY A 18 -1.09 10.09 14.79
N SER A 19 -1.26 9.07 13.99
CA SER A 19 -2.38 8.15 14.11
C SER A 19 -1.86 6.75 14.41
N GLU A 20 -2.59 6.03 15.25
CA GLU A 20 -2.28 4.62 15.52
C GLU A 20 -2.90 3.70 14.48
N ASP A 21 -3.82 4.24 13.70
CA ASP A 21 -4.51 3.46 12.68
C ASP A 21 -3.71 3.43 11.39
N THR A 22 -3.87 2.35 10.65
CA THR A 22 -3.29 2.24 9.32
C THR A 22 -4.42 1.99 8.32
N ILE A 23 -4.14 2.34 7.07
CA ILE A 23 -5.06 2.11 5.98
C ILE A 23 -4.51 0.96 5.14
N GLU A 24 -5.32 -0.08 4.97
CA GLU A 24 -4.92 -1.20 4.11
C GLU A 24 -5.68 -1.11 2.80
N VAL A 25 -4.93 -1.17 1.70
CA VAL A 25 -5.53 -1.21 0.35
C VAL A 25 -5.18 -2.57 -0.24
N ARG A 26 -6.18 -3.36 -0.55
CA ARG A 26 -5.99 -4.72 -1.06
C ARG A 26 -6.55 -4.85 -2.46
N VAL A 27 -5.78 -5.49 -3.32
CA VAL A 27 -6.23 -5.81 -4.68
C VAL A 27 -7.07 -7.07 -4.60
N MET A 28 -8.37 -6.95 -4.87
CA MET A 28 -9.30 -8.07 -4.71
C MET A 28 -9.38 -8.95 -5.95
N LYS A 29 -9.56 -8.33 -7.12
CA LYS A 29 -9.63 -9.06 -8.37
C LYS A 29 -8.96 -8.23 -9.45
N SER A 30 -8.04 -8.84 -10.17
CA SER A 30 -7.38 -8.11 -11.25
C SER A 30 -7.07 -8.99 -12.45
N GLY A 31 -6.93 -10.29 -12.25
CA GLY A 31 -6.50 -11.18 -13.34
C GLY A 31 -5.05 -10.94 -13.76
N SER A 32 -4.49 -9.81 -13.44
CA SER A 32 -3.13 -9.47 -13.79
C SER A 32 -2.59 -8.46 -12.77
N GLN A 33 -1.35 -8.06 -12.97
CA GLN A 33 -0.71 -7.09 -12.11
C GLN A 33 -1.30 -5.70 -12.30
N VAL A 34 -1.44 -4.97 -11.20
CA VAL A 34 -2.01 -3.63 -11.20
C VAL A 34 -0.94 -2.66 -10.74
N SER A 35 -0.85 -1.51 -11.40
CA SER A 35 0.01 -0.42 -10.96
C SER A 35 -0.79 0.56 -10.14
N LEU A 36 -0.30 0.87 -8.94
CA LEU A 36 -0.95 1.82 -8.04
C LEU A 36 -0.07 3.05 -7.92
N GLY A 37 -0.63 4.20 -8.21
CA GLY A 37 0.04 5.47 -8.03
C GLY A 37 -0.46 6.12 -6.75
N ILE A 38 0.44 6.45 -5.84
CA ILE A 38 0.08 7.04 -4.56
C ILE A 38 0.75 8.39 -4.43
N ASP A 39 -0.05 9.42 -4.29
CA ASP A 39 0.43 10.78 -4.12
C ASP A 39 0.10 11.20 -2.69
N ALA A 40 1.13 11.27 -1.86
CA ALA A 40 0.94 11.57 -0.44
C ALA A 40 2.10 12.43 0.06
N PRO A 41 1.88 13.17 1.18
CA PRO A 41 2.97 13.91 1.81
C PRO A 41 4.10 12.98 2.24
N LEU A 42 5.29 13.54 2.40
CA LEU A 42 6.49 12.75 2.74
C LEU A 42 6.38 12.05 4.09
N GLU A 43 5.59 12.59 5.01
CA GLU A 43 5.43 11.99 6.33
C GLU A 43 4.58 10.73 6.30
N VAL A 44 3.82 10.52 5.24
CA VAL A 44 2.96 9.35 5.12
C VAL A 44 3.80 8.19 4.59
N GLU A 45 3.85 7.10 5.32
CA GLU A 45 4.57 5.91 4.90
C GLU A 45 3.63 4.96 4.16
N VAL A 46 4.12 4.43 3.04
CA VAL A 46 3.40 3.42 2.29
C VAL A 46 4.27 2.18 2.23
N LEU A 47 3.78 1.10 2.81
CA LEU A 47 4.54 -0.13 2.94
C LEU A 47 3.81 -1.29 2.27
N ARG A 48 4.58 -2.16 1.64
CA ARG A 48 4.03 -3.40 1.11
C ARG A 48 3.78 -4.34 2.28
N GLU A 49 2.70 -5.11 2.20
CA GLU A 49 2.31 -5.98 3.29
C GLU A 49 3.43 -6.94 3.69
N GLU A 50 4.12 -7.52 2.73
CA GLU A 50 5.16 -8.49 3.00
C GLU A 50 6.33 -7.92 3.80
N LEU A 51 6.51 -6.60 3.80
CA LEU A 51 7.57 -5.95 4.57
C LEU A 51 7.22 -5.80 6.05
N LEU A 52 5.95 -6.02 6.39
CA LEU A 52 5.49 -5.92 7.78
C LEU A 52 5.59 -7.25 8.51
N GLN A 53 5.86 -8.31 7.80
CA GLN A 53 6.03 -9.64 8.39
C GLN A 53 7.50 -9.84 8.67
N GLY A 54 7.97 -9.23 9.70
CA GLY A 54 9.37 -9.27 10.08
C GLY A 54 9.76 -10.49 10.83
#